data_972c4c35bd7351ce75a0b3705d4616b5
#
_entry.id   972c4c35bd7351ce75a0b3705d4616b5
#
_cell.length_a   1.000
_cell.length_b   1.000
_cell.length_c   1.000
_cell.angle_alpha   90.00
_cell.angle_beta   90.00
_cell.angle_gamma   90.00
#
_symmetry.space_group_name_H-M   'P 1'
#
loop_
_entity.id
_entity.type
_entity.pdbx_description
1 polymer ?
#
loop_
_entity_poly.entity_id
_entity_poly.type
_entity_poly.pdbx_seq_one_letter_code
_entity_poly.pdbx_strand_id
1 'polypeptide(L)'
;MNKTTIKKKHRTHKNNIQYRKLRRWVLPAVLGAALSTLAIIPTFAAETQANTNVAVVTTTEQAPTVPSAQGSTPPNGAPHGKPPAGQPPVGAPNGAPPSGSQNGAPPTDMQNGAPTGMAPQAEVNPSTFTGTSIITENKSIAHELITNTTSDQNAFIGKNKAVIHIENSVFDKTGNTTSDDNSNFRGQNAVILGIDGSQINIKGSNITSNSNGSNAVFATGEGSVINVENTNIHTKSDSSRGLDATYKGTVNGKNLTITTEGAHSATLATDRGEGTITAEAAKLTTSGTGSPVIYSTGNITANNVNGVANNSEIGVVEGKNSITLTNSNVTGYKDNGFMLYQSFSGDAESGIARLKAENNTLTTHGTGAFIYVNNTTAEANLTGNTILMPNTTILVKAAADSRWGKDGENGGHLTLRASNQELSGNIVADSISTIALDMANGSSLVGAINNDNTAKEVTLKLSKDSTWTLTGDSYVKSLTNEDTTNSNIHLNGYKLVVADK
;
A
#
# COMPACT_ATOMS: atom_id res chain seq x y z
N MET A 1 -32.54 -68.18 -24.31
CA MET A 1 -33.44 -67.95 -25.47
C MET A 1 -33.81 -66.45 -25.46
N ASN A 2 -33.77 -65.88 -26.63
CA ASN A 2 -34.12 -64.54 -27.04
C ASN A 2 -33.09 -63.36 -26.73
N LYS A 3 -32.35 -63.17 -27.79
CA LYS A 3 -31.57 -61.94 -28.06
C LYS A 3 -32.50 -60.84 -28.57
N THR A 4 -32.51 -59.69 -27.98
CA THR A 4 -33.11 -58.47 -28.59
C THR A 4 -32.06 -57.49 -28.90
N THR A 5 -31.84 -57.24 -30.18
CA THR A 5 -30.88 -56.29 -30.76
C THR A 5 -31.48 -54.88 -30.77
N ILE A 6 -30.86 -53.91 -30.13
CA ILE A 6 -31.23 -52.51 -30.24
C ILE A 6 -30.27 -51.80 -31.19
N LYS A 7 -30.80 -51.37 -32.33
CA LYS A 7 -30.10 -50.55 -33.33
C LYS A 7 -29.93 -49.10 -32.81
N LYS A 8 -28.67 -48.59 -32.73
CA LYS A 8 -28.37 -47.18 -32.54
C LYS A 8 -28.53 -46.43 -33.86
N LYS A 9 -29.45 -45.46 -33.90
CA LYS A 9 -29.54 -44.47 -34.97
C LYS A 9 -28.57 -43.29 -34.67
N HIS A 10 -27.57 -43.14 -35.53
CA HIS A 10 -26.78 -41.91 -35.57
C HIS A 10 -27.60 -40.81 -36.24
N ARG A 11 -27.78 -39.69 -35.52
CA ARG A 11 -28.29 -38.43 -36.08
C ARG A 11 -27.11 -37.48 -36.16
N THR A 12 -26.61 -37.21 -37.37
CA THR A 12 -25.66 -36.15 -37.69
C THR A 12 -26.40 -34.82 -37.78
N HIS A 13 -26.10 -33.89 -36.89
CA HIS A 13 -26.50 -32.50 -37.03
C HIS A 13 -25.42 -31.74 -37.81
N LYS A 14 -25.77 -31.36 -39.04
CA LYS A 14 -25.00 -30.38 -39.83
C LYS A 14 -25.38 -28.99 -39.35
N ASN A 15 -24.44 -28.29 -38.74
CA ASN A 15 -24.56 -26.85 -38.45
C ASN A 15 -24.20 -26.07 -39.73
N ASN A 16 -25.17 -25.44 -40.33
CA ASN A 16 -25.00 -24.45 -41.40
C ASN A 16 -24.63 -23.10 -40.78
N ILE A 17 -23.38 -22.65 -40.96
CA ILE A 17 -22.93 -21.30 -40.65
C ILE A 17 -23.17 -20.46 -41.91
N GLN A 18 -24.15 -19.56 -41.86
CA GLN A 18 -24.38 -18.56 -42.89
C GLN A 18 -23.45 -17.38 -42.67
N TYR A 19 -22.53 -17.14 -43.61
CA TYR A 19 -21.75 -15.90 -43.70
C TYR A 19 -22.61 -14.78 -44.24
N ARG A 20 -22.90 -13.77 -43.40
CA ARG A 20 -23.47 -12.48 -43.88
C ARG A 20 -22.35 -11.64 -44.49
N LYS A 21 -22.43 -11.40 -45.81
CA LYS A 21 -21.61 -10.42 -46.55
C LYS A 21 -21.93 -9.01 -46.08
N LEU A 22 -20.97 -8.30 -45.48
CA LEU A 22 -21.06 -6.85 -45.30
C LEU A 22 -20.87 -6.15 -46.66
N ARG A 23 -21.89 -5.45 -47.11
CA ARG A 23 -21.84 -4.53 -48.26
C ARG A 23 -21.06 -3.29 -47.84
N ARG A 24 -19.98 -3.00 -48.58
CA ARG A 24 -19.29 -1.70 -48.56
C ARG A 24 -20.26 -0.66 -49.18
N TRP A 25 -20.56 0.39 -48.41
CA TRP A 25 -21.15 1.60 -48.93
C TRP A 25 -20.03 2.57 -49.31
N VAL A 26 -20.00 2.95 -50.59
CA VAL A 26 -19.15 4.01 -51.10
C VAL A 26 -19.93 5.30 -50.91
N LEU A 27 -19.38 6.26 -50.18
CA LEU A 27 -19.91 7.64 -50.13
C LEU A 27 -19.31 8.47 -51.28
N PRO A 28 -20.12 9.26 -51.97
CA PRO A 28 -19.60 10.24 -52.92
C PRO A 28 -19.11 11.49 -52.18
N ALA A 29 -17.96 12.00 -52.62
CA ALA A 29 -17.42 13.28 -52.21
C ALA A 29 -18.33 14.44 -52.67
N VAL A 30 -18.73 15.29 -51.73
CA VAL A 30 -19.30 16.60 -52.03
C VAL A 30 -18.34 17.66 -51.49
N LEU A 31 -17.83 18.45 -52.42
CA LEU A 31 -17.08 19.69 -52.18
C LEU A 31 -18.08 20.75 -51.66
N GLY A 32 -17.74 21.43 -50.56
CA GLY A 32 -18.54 22.55 -50.08
C GLY A 32 -17.89 23.36 -48.99
N ALA A 33 -17.29 24.45 -49.40
CA ALA A 33 -17.12 25.74 -48.73
C ALA A 33 -16.60 25.80 -47.24
N ALA A 34 -15.45 26.43 -47.13
CA ALA A 34 -14.87 26.96 -45.90
C ALA A 34 -15.81 28.01 -45.26
N LEU A 35 -16.13 27.80 -43.97
CA LEU A 35 -16.52 28.87 -43.05
C LEU A 35 -15.60 28.81 -41.83
N SER A 36 -14.74 29.81 -41.71
CA SER A 36 -13.91 30.13 -40.60
C SER A 36 -14.76 30.56 -39.41
N THR A 37 -14.83 29.76 -38.36
CA THR A 37 -15.30 30.23 -37.06
C THR A 37 -14.07 30.55 -36.16
N LEU A 38 -13.91 31.84 -35.92
CA LEU A 38 -12.99 32.40 -34.93
C LEU A 38 -13.32 31.80 -33.55
N ALA A 39 -12.37 31.12 -32.95
CA ALA A 39 -12.39 30.81 -31.53
C ALA A 39 -12.06 32.09 -30.77
N ILE A 40 -13.00 32.61 -29.99
CA ILE A 40 -12.80 33.71 -29.04
C ILE A 40 -12.14 33.15 -27.82
N ILE A 41 -10.86 33.47 -27.60
CA ILE A 41 -10.15 33.27 -26.36
C ILE A 41 -10.48 34.52 -25.50
N PRO A 42 -11.01 34.40 -24.29
CA PRO A 42 -11.10 35.55 -23.39
C PRO A 42 -9.73 35.91 -22.88
N THR A 43 -9.15 36.96 -23.36
CA THR A 43 -8.03 37.68 -22.77
C THR A 43 -8.54 38.42 -21.54
N PHE A 44 -8.07 38.05 -20.36
CA PHE A 44 -8.22 38.91 -19.17
C PHE A 44 -7.31 40.13 -19.34
N ALA A 45 -7.92 41.31 -19.49
CA ALA A 45 -7.23 42.56 -19.44
C ALA A 45 -6.70 42.83 -18.02
N ALA A 46 -5.41 43.14 -17.92
CA ALA A 46 -4.82 43.68 -16.73
C ALA A 46 -5.26 45.15 -16.58
N GLU A 47 -6.04 45.42 -15.57
CA GLU A 47 -6.28 46.81 -15.15
C GLU A 47 -5.05 47.32 -14.38
N THR A 48 -4.37 48.28 -14.99
CA THR A 48 -3.40 49.16 -14.33
C THR A 48 -4.15 50.15 -13.46
N GLN A 49 -4.02 50.03 -12.14
CA GLN A 49 -4.38 51.09 -11.22
C GLN A 49 -3.13 51.79 -10.68
N ALA A 50 -3.25 53.10 -10.66
CA ALA A 50 -2.21 54.06 -10.44
C ALA A 50 -1.65 54.14 -9.01
N ASN A 51 -0.36 54.46 -8.96
CA ASN A 51 0.42 54.98 -7.87
C ASN A 51 -0.35 55.74 -6.77
N THR A 52 -0.21 55.26 -5.52
CA THR A 52 -0.14 56.13 -4.36
C THR A 52 1.09 55.78 -3.53
N ASN A 53 1.99 56.74 -3.42
CA ASN A 53 3.20 56.70 -2.61
C ASN A 53 2.88 56.44 -1.14
N VAL A 54 3.42 55.34 -0.58
CA VAL A 54 3.60 55.20 0.85
C VAL A 54 5.08 54.95 1.10
N ALA A 55 5.66 55.83 1.92
CA ALA A 55 7.07 55.87 2.28
C ALA A 55 7.52 54.56 2.95
N VAL A 56 8.58 53.96 2.40
CA VAL A 56 9.29 52.84 3.02
C VAL A 56 10.20 53.43 4.10
N VAL A 57 9.88 53.15 5.36
CA VAL A 57 10.80 53.34 6.49
C VAL A 57 11.62 52.05 6.57
N THR A 58 12.87 52.14 6.15
CA THR A 58 13.89 51.11 6.37
C THR A 58 14.40 51.20 7.79
N THR A 59 14.01 50.30 8.67
CA THR A 59 14.74 50.04 9.92
C THR A 59 15.68 48.86 9.66
N THR A 60 16.95 49.20 9.56
CA THR A 60 18.07 48.25 9.63
C THR A 60 18.18 47.77 11.07
N GLU A 61 17.78 46.54 11.34
CA GLU A 61 18.07 45.89 12.61
C GLU A 61 19.36 45.10 12.48
N GLN A 62 20.36 45.57 13.21
CA GLN A 62 21.72 45.05 13.25
C GLN A 62 21.74 43.78 14.13
N ALA A 63 22.24 42.69 13.60
CA ALA A 63 22.44 41.44 14.34
C ALA A 63 23.46 41.62 15.48
N PRO A 64 23.22 41.05 16.67
CA PRO A 64 24.18 41.16 17.77
C PRO A 64 25.41 40.28 17.52
N THR A 65 26.57 40.89 17.60
CA THR A 65 27.89 40.26 17.60
C THR A 65 28.12 39.43 18.86
N VAL A 66 28.48 38.17 18.71
CA VAL A 66 28.96 37.29 19.78
C VAL A 66 30.43 37.63 20.08
N PRO A 67 30.86 37.87 21.33
CA PRO A 67 32.26 38.05 21.67
C PRO A 67 33.01 36.71 21.64
N SER A 68 34.17 36.72 20.96
CA SER A 68 35.16 35.65 20.98
C SER A 68 35.85 35.59 22.35
N ALA A 69 35.73 34.45 23.05
CA ALA A 69 36.56 34.19 24.23
C ALA A 69 37.80 33.37 23.82
N GLN A 70 38.93 33.92 24.19
CA GLN A 70 40.28 33.35 24.05
C GLN A 70 40.45 32.07 24.89
N GLY A 71 41.34 31.22 24.35
CA GLY A 71 41.64 29.90 24.90
C GLY A 71 42.27 29.86 26.28
N SER A 72 42.08 28.73 26.92
CA SER A 72 42.97 28.20 27.95
C SER A 72 43.02 26.70 27.84
N THR A 73 44.25 26.18 27.75
CA THR A 73 44.67 24.80 27.72
C THR A 73 44.23 24.03 28.96
N PRO A 74 43.85 22.72 28.86
CA PRO A 74 43.60 21.90 30.02
C PRO A 74 44.88 21.30 30.60
N PRO A 75 44.97 21.13 31.91
CA PRO A 75 46.08 20.41 32.53
C PRO A 75 45.83 18.90 32.55
N ASN A 76 46.91 18.14 32.27
CA ASN A 76 47.03 16.71 32.47
C ASN A 76 46.84 16.27 33.92
N GLY A 77 46.09 15.19 34.14
CA GLY A 77 46.09 14.52 35.41
C GLY A 77 44.94 13.51 35.54
N ALA A 78 45.18 12.24 35.16
CA ALA A 78 44.32 11.12 35.54
C ALA A 78 44.57 10.72 37.00
N PRO A 79 43.53 10.25 37.71
CA PRO A 79 43.70 9.00 38.42
C PRO A 79 42.57 7.99 38.15
N HIS A 80 43.00 6.75 38.03
CA HIS A 80 42.17 5.57 38.02
C HIS A 80 41.39 5.41 39.35
N GLY A 81 40.04 5.39 39.24
CA GLY A 81 39.18 5.03 40.34
C GLY A 81 37.98 4.21 39.81
N LYS A 82 37.92 2.95 40.26
CA LYS A 82 36.86 1.98 40.05
C LYS A 82 35.54 2.50 40.65
N PRO A 83 34.40 2.49 39.97
CA PRO A 83 33.16 2.93 40.57
C PRO A 83 32.59 1.92 41.53
N PRO A 84 31.97 2.33 42.66
CA PRO A 84 31.34 1.45 43.61
C PRO A 84 30.01 0.92 43.09
N ALA A 85 29.72 -0.36 43.40
CA ALA A 85 28.45 -1.01 43.19
C ALA A 85 27.37 -0.35 44.07
N GLY A 86 26.46 0.40 43.46
CA GLY A 86 25.29 0.94 44.13
C GLY A 86 24.03 0.36 43.49
N GLN A 87 23.15 -0.20 44.31
CA GLN A 87 21.82 -0.68 43.93
C GLN A 87 20.99 0.45 43.30
N PRO A 88 20.17 0.17 42.24
CA PRO A 88 19.27 1.14 41.69
C PRO A 88 18.09 1.43 42.64
N PRO A 89 17.55 2.64 42.67
CA PRO A 89 16.40 2.99 43.48
C PRO A 89 15.14 2.29 43.00
N VAL A 90 14.40 1.73 43.98
CA VAL A 90 13.07 1.14 43.82
C VAL A 90 12.08 2.27 43.55
N GLY A 91 11.49 2.30 42.38
CA GLY A 91 10.44 3.26 42.04
C GLY A 91 10.42 3.67 40.56
N ALA A 92 10.14 2.73 39.66
CA ALA A 92 9.71 3.07 38.33
C ALA A 92 8.19 2.89 38.24
N PRO A 93 7.45 3.84 37.68
CA PRO A 93 6.03 3.65 37.41
C PRO A 93 5.88 2.57 36.33
N ASN A 94 5.00 1.60 36.57
CA ASN A 94 4.54 0.62 35.59
C ASN A 94 3.78 1.35 34.46
N GLY A 95 4.51 1.75 33.40
CA GLY A 95 3.95 2.13 32.14
C GLY A 95 4.33 1.06 31.12
N ALA A 96 3.38 0.28 30.66
CA ALA A 96 3.58 -0.57 29.50
C ALA A 96 4.02 0.29 28.30
N PRO A 97 4.97 -0.16 27.46
CA PRO A 97 5.31 0.56 26.25
C PRO A 97 4.09 0.57 25.31
N PRO A 98 3.88 1.64 24.54
CA PRO A 98 2.80 1.69 23.59
C PRO A 98 3.03 0.60 22.52
N SER A 99 2.06 -0.28 22.36
CA SER A 99 2.01 -1.26 21.28
C SER A 99 1.57 -0.58 19.97
N GLY A 100 2.41 0.29 19.46
CA GLY A 100 2.30 0.78 18.10
C GLY A 100 3.06 -0.15 17.16
N SER A 101 2.49 -0.50 16.03
CA SER A 101 3.20 -1.22 14.97
C SER A 101 4.47 -0.43 14.62
N GLN A 102 5.59 -0.83 15.22
CA GLN A 102 6.86 -0.15 15.05
C GLN A 102 7.51 -0.64 13.77
N ASN A 103 7.61 0.23 12.76
CA ASN A 103 8.72 0.20 11.82
C ASN A 103 10.01 0.66 12.56
N GLY A 104 10.31 0.07 13.70
CA GLY A 104 11.48 0.30 14.50
C GLY A 104 12.20 -1.02 14.78
N ALA A 105 13.52 -0.99 14.92
CA ALA A 105 14.32 -2.16 15.27
C ALA A 105 13.72 -2.87 16.50
N PRO A 106 13.71 -4.21 16.53
CA PRO A 106 13.26 -4.95 17.69
C PRO A 106 14.12 -4.57 18.92
N PRO A 107 13.56 -4.56 20.14
CA PRO A 107 14.35 -4.39 21.36
C PRO A 107 15.45 -5.44 21.41
N THR A 108 16.65 -5.04 21.77
CA THR A 108 17.87 -5.87 21.82
C THR A 108 17.81 -7.08 22.76
N ASP A 109 16.75 -7.25 23.51
CA ASP A 109 16.61 -8.32 24.51
C ASP A 109 15.79 -9.54 24.05
N MET A 110 15.40 -9.63 22.78
CA MET A 110 14.64 -10.78 22.26
C MET A 110 15.48 -11.78 21.45
N GLN A 111 16.76 -11.95 21.77
CA GLN A 111 17.65 -12.89 21.05
C GLN A 111 17.54 -14.37 21.45
N ASN A 112 16.77 -14.74 22.46
CA ASN A 112 16.58 -16.15 22.78
C ASN A 112 15.21 -16.42 23.42
N GLY A 113 14.32 -17.00 22.65
CA GLY A 113 13.09 -17.62 23.12
C GLY A 113 11.83 -17.09 22.45
N ALA A 114 11.03 -18.00 21.93
CA ALA A 114 9.64 -17.70 21.64
C ALA A 114 9.00 -17.08 22.89
N PRO A 115 8.13 -16.05 22.76
CA PRO A 115 7.49 -15.48 23.93
C PRO A 115 6.63 -16.54 24.60
N THR A 116 7.12 -17.08 25.69
CA THR A 116 6.32 -17.94 26.56
C THR A 116 5.41 -17.03 27.37
N GLY A 117 4.14 -16.98 26.97
CA GLY A 117 3.07 -16.67 27.91
C GLY A 117 2.86 -15.21 28.25
N MET A 118 2.51 -14.36 27.28
CA MET A 118 1.47 -13.39 27.57
C MET A 118 0.15 -14.16 27.60
N ALA A 119 -0.51 -14.18 28.76
CA ALA A 119 -1.89 -14.62 28.82
C ALA A 119 -2.67 -13.87 27.75
N PRO A 120 -3.48 -14.54 26.90
CA PRO A 120 -4.28 -13.84 25.92
C PRO A 120 -5.10 -12.79 26.66
N GLN A 121 -4.87 -11.51 26.35
CA GLN A 121 -5.75 -10.47 26.85
C GLN A 121 -7.15 -10.87 26.41
N ALA A 122 -8.10 -10.87 27.33
CA ALA A 122 -9.48 -11.23 27.03
C ALA A 122 -9.94 -10.41 25.82
N GLU A 123 -10.35 -11.09 24.74
CA GLU A 123 -10.78 -10.42 23.50
C GLU A 123 -11.92 -9.47 23.84
N VAL A 124 -11.69 -8.17 23.66
CA VAL A 124 -12.75 -7.18 23.86
C VAL A 124 -13.75 -7.33 22.73
N ASN A 125 -15.02 -7.54 23.08
CA ASN A 125 -16.10 -7.65 22.13
C ASN A 125 -16.46 -6.23 21.61
N PRO A 126 -16.32 -5.91 20.32
CA PRO A 126 -16.69 -4.60 19.79
C PRO A 126 -18.13 -4.19 20.03
N SER A 127 -19.06 -5.14 20.23
CA SER A 127 -20.47 -4.85 20.56
C SER A 127 -20.65 -4.11 21.90
N THR A 128 -19.61 -4.08 22.75
CA THR A 128 -19.60 -3.32 24.02
C THR A 128 -19.15 -1.88 23.86
N PHE A 129 -18.63 -1.49 22.69
CA PHE A 129 -18.15 -0.13 22.48
C PHE A 129 -19.31 0.88 22.55
N THR A 130 -18.96 2.09 22.99
CA THR A 130 -19.88 3.20 23.17
C THR A 130 -19.57 4.34 22.20
N GLY A 131 -20.52 5.20 21.98
CA GLY A 131 -20.38 6.33 21.07
C GLY A 131 -21.51 7.33 21.18
N THR A 132 -21.40 8.44 20.45
CA THR A 132 -22.43 9.48 20.42
C THR A 132 -23.73 8.95 19.81
N SER A 133 -23.63 8.21 18.69
CA SER A 133 -24.78 7.67 17.97
C SER A 133 -24.60 6.16 17.79
N ILE A 134 -25.50 5.37 18.36
CA ILE A 134 -25.49 3.90 18.24
C ILE A 134 -26.81 3.47 17.62
N ILE A 135 -26.72 2.88 16.43
CA ILE A 135 -27.89 2.47 15.64
C ILE A 135 -27.96 0.94 15.60
N THR A 136 -29.07 0.40 16.08
CA THR A 136 -29.30 -1.05 16.23
C THR A 136 -30.45 -1.57 15.37
N GLU A 137 -31.06 -0.71 14.58
CA GLU A 137 -32.17 -1.01 13.67
C GLU A 137 -32.06 -0.19 12.39
N ASN A 138 -32.81 -0.54 11.36
CA ASN A 138 -32.75 0.14 10.07
C ASN A 138 -33.11 1.63 10.23
N LYS A 139 -32.24 2.50 9.68
CA LYS A 139 -32.39 3.94 9.81
C LYS A 139 -31.82 4.71 8.62
N SER A 140 -32.47 5.81 8.28
CA SER A 140 -31.93 6.82 7.38
C SER A 140 -31.60 8.09 8.17
N ILE A 141 -30.45 8.67 7.87
CA ILE A 141 -29.89 9.87 8.51
C ILE A 141 -29.45 10.82 7.39
N ALA A 142 -29.83 12.06 7.46
CA ALA A 142 -29.41 13.04 6.46
C ALA A 142 -29.19 14.42 7.11
N HIS A 143 -28.15 15.12 6.63
CA HIS A 143 -27.80 16.48 7.07
C HIS A 143 -27.52 16.62 8.58
N GLU A 144 -27.03 15.55 9.19
CA GLU A 144 -26.70 15.54 10.62
C GLU A 144 -25.24 15.96 10.85
N LEU A 145 -24.99 16.61 11.99
CA LEU A 145 -23.66 16.82 12.56
C LEU A 145 -23.51 15.89 13.75
N ILE A 146 -22.61 14.92 13.63
CA ILE A 146 -22.32 13.92 14.68
C ILE A 146 -20.89 14.13 15.16
N THR A 147 -20.72 14.57 16.39
CA THR A 147 -19.43 14.83 17.00
C THR A 147 -19.20 13.95 18.23
N ASN A 148 -17.94 13.58 18.47
CA ASN A 148 -17.53 12.92 19.70
C ASN A 148 -16.16 13.42 20.13
N THR A 149 -16.03 13.83 21.39
CA THR A 149 -14.79 14.34 21.99
C THR A 149 -14.23 13.44 23.08
N THR A 150 -14.89 12.33 23.37
CA THR A 150 -14.56 11.43 24.46
C THR A 150 -13.56 10.37 23.96
N SER A 151 -12.50 10.16 24.74
CA SER A 151 -11.53 9.07 24.51
C SER A 151 -12.23 7.71 24.50
N ASP A 152 -11.75 6.80 23.63
CA ASP A 152 -12.23 5.42 23.49
C ASP A 152 -13.69 5.27 23.05
N GLN A 153 -14.37 6.34 22.69
CA GLN A 153 -15.72 6.32 22.16
C GLN A 153 -15.75 6.62 20.66
N ASN A 154 -16.64 5.96 19.95
CA ASN A 154 -16.89 6.21 18.53
C ASN A 154 -17.83 7.42 18.34
N ALA A 155 -17.76 8.12 17.23
CA ALA A 155 -18.79 9.09 16.92
C ALA A 155 -20.08 8.40 16.46
N PHE A 156 -19.95 7.32 15.68
CA PHE A 156 -21.08 6.56 15.16
C PHE A 156 -20.80 5.05 15.18
N ILE A 157 -21.77 4.26 15.62
CA ILE A 157 -21.74 2.80 15.59
C ILE A 157 -23.02 2.27 14.94
N GLY A 158 -22.87 1.44 13.90
CA GLY A 158 -23.93 0.59 13.37
C GLY A 158 -23.72 -0.85 13.80
N LYS A 159 -24.74 -1.50 14.38
CA LYS A 159 -24.66 -2.89 14.84
C LYS A 159 -25.98 -3.65 14.72
N ASN A 160 -26.00 -4.94 15.13
CA ASN A 160 -27.18 -5.80 15.13
C ASN A 160 -27.80 -5.99 13.73
N LYS A 161 -26.98 -6.12 12.68
CA LYS A 161 -27.43 -6.29 11.30
C LYS A 161 -28.30 -5.13 10.78
N ALA A 162 -28.25 -3.97 11.42
CA ALA A 162 -28.98 -2.79 10.97
C ALA A 162 -28.52 -2.37 9.59
N VAL A 163 -29.45 -1.99 8.72
CA VAL A 163 -29.20 -1.33 7.43
C VAL A 163 -29.38 0.16 7.61
N ILE A 164 -28.29 0.90 7.45
CA ILE A 164 -28.24 2.33 7.77
C ILE A 164 -27.85 3.10 6.51
N HIS A 165 -28.60 4.15 6.20
CA HIS A 165 -28.30 5.08 5.10
C HIS A 165 -27.95 6.43 5.69
N ILE A 166 -26.81 6.98 5.29
CA ILE A 166 -26.29 8.27 5.76
C ILE A 166 -26.03 9.15 4.54
N GLU A 167 -26.68 10.31 4.48
CA GLU A 167 -26.50 11.24 3.37
C GLU A 167 -26.13 12.64 3.87
N ASN A 168 -25.19 13.29 3.16
CA ASN A 168 -24.84 14.70 3.31
C ASN A 168 -24.61 15.12 4.77
N SER A 169 -23.97 14.24 5.55
CA SER A 169 -23.77 14.44 6.99
C SER A 169 -22.29 14.71 7.30
N VAL A 170 -22.03 15.29 8.45
CA VAL A 170 -20.69 15.65 8.93
C VAL A 170 -20.39 14.85 10.20
N PHE A 171 -19.21 14.23 10.21
CA PHE A 171 -18.71 13.52 11.38
C PHE A 171 -17.38 14.14 11.81
N ASP A 172 -17.24 14.42 13.08
CA ASP A 172 -16.03 14.96 13.66
C ASP A 172 -15.65 14.26 14.97
N LYS A 173 -14.41 13.81 15.06
CA LYS A 173 -13.91 13.04 16.20
C LYS A 173 -12.63 13.67 16.76
N THR A 174 -12.66 13.90 18.07
CA THR A 174 -11.47 14.18 18.88
C THR A 174 -11.46 13.26 20.10
N GLY A 175 -10.43 13.32 20.93
CA GLY A 175 -10.30 12.39 22.08
C GLY A 175 -9.58 11.10 21.67
N ASN A 176 -8.34 10.96 22.18
CA ASN A 176 -7.43 9.89 21.79
C ASN A 176 -7.86 8.52 22.32
N THR A 177 -7.44 7.46 21.65
CA THR A 177 -7.54 6.12 22.22
C THR A 177 -6.60 5.96 23.42
N THR A 178 -6.99 5.10 24.36
CA THR A 178 -6.11 4.61 25.43
C THR A 178 -5.66 3.16 25.18
N SER A 179 -6.12 2.54 24.08
CA SER A 179 -5.78 1.19 23.67
C SER A 179 -5.56 1.09 22.18
N ASP A 180 -4.31 1.03 21.76
CA ASP A 180 -3.93 0.89 20.36
C ASP A 180 -4.49 -0.41 19.75
N ASP A 181 -4.46 -1.53 20.50
CA ASP A 181 -4.99 -2.80 20.03
C ASP A 181 -6.50 -2.74 19.74
N ASN A 182 -7.28 -2.16 20.66
CA ASN A 182 -8.72 -2.03 20.45
C ASN A 182 -9.04 -1.06 19.32
N SER A 183 -8.26 -0.01 19.16
CA SER A 183 -8.42 0.97 18.10
C SER A 183 -8.05 0.36 16.74
N ASN A 184 -6.87 -0.22 16.62
CA ASN A 184 -6.35 -0.71 15.35
C ASN A 184 -7.05 -1.98 14.85
N PHE A 185 -7.42 -2.88 15.78
CA PHE A 185 -7.93 -4.19 15.38
C PHE A 185 -9.44 -4.35 15.55
N ARG A 186 -10.06 -3.54 16.42
CA ARG A 186 -11.47 -3.71 16.77
C ARG A 186 -12.34 -2.48 16.51
N GLY A 187 -11.74 -1.37 16.09
CA GLY A 187 -12.44 -0.14 15.74
C GLY A 187 -12.94 0.69 16.91
N GLN A 188 -12.41 0.48 18.13
CA GLN A 188 -12.65 1.42 19.22
C GLN A 188 -12.11 2.80 18.83
N ASN A 189 -12.78 3.86 19.23
CA ASN A 189 -12.40 5.24 18.90
C ASN A 189 -12.53 5.64 17.43
N ALA A 190 -12.96 4.75 16.52
CA ALA A 190 -13.20 5.11 15.12
C ALA A 190 -14.29 6.17 15.00
N VAL A 191 -14.23 6.97 13.92
CA VAL A 191 -15.31 7.94 13.65
C VAL A 191 -16.59 7.17 13.33
N ILE A 192 -16.56 6.27 12.35
CA ILE A 192 -17.71 5.42 11.98
C ILE A 192 -17.29 3.96 12.10
N LEU A 193 -18.00 3.19 12.90
CA LEU A 193 -17.79 1.78 13.15
C LEU A 193 -18.99 0.96 12.71
N GLY A 194 -18.76 -0.05 11.85
CA GLY A 194 -19.75 -1.08 11.48
C GLY A 194 -19.37 -2.43 12.07
N ILE A 195 -20.26 -3.02 12.86
CA ILE A 195 -20.06 -4.31 13.56
C ILE A 195 -21.33 -5.18 13.50
N ASP A 196 -21.21 -6.41 13.98
CA ASP A 196 -22.33 -7.35 14.16
C ASP A 196 -23.18 -7.54 12.90
N GLY A 197 -22.52 -7.57 11.71
CA GLY A 197 -23.20 -7.77 10.44
C GLY A 197 -24.01 -6.56 9.95
N SER A 198 -23.78 -5.36 10.48
CA SER A 198 -24.45 -4.14 10.01
C SER A 198 -24.02 -3.76 8.58
N GLN A 199 -24.90 -3.06 7.88
CA GLN A 199 -24.66 -2.49 6.57
C GLN A 199 -24.85 -0.98 6.63
N ILE A 200 -23.75 -0.22 6.47
CA ILE A 200 -23.78 1.24 6.52
C ILE A 200 -23.49 1.77 5.12
N ASN A 201 -24.39 2.58 4.59
CA ASN A 201 -24.25 3.22 3.29
C ASN A 201 -24.10 4.73 3.49
N ILE A 202 -22.92 5.27 3.17
CA ILE A 202 -22.56 6.68 3.38
C ILE A 202 -22.43 7.36 2.03
N LYS A 203 -23.10 8.49 1.87
CA LYS A 203 -23.04 9.26 0.62
C LYS A 203 -22.95 10.76 0.88
N GLY A 204 -22.08 11.44 0.11
CA GLY A 204 -21.99 12.90 0.09
C GLY A 204 -21.57 13.52 1.42
N SER A 205 -20.85 12.79 2.27
CA SER A 205 -20.57 13.20 3.64
C SER A 205 -19.13 13.70 3.82
N ASN A 206 -18.85 14.33 4.97
CA ASN A 206 -17.51 14.71 5.39
C ASN A 206 -17.18 14.00 6.71
N ILE A 207 -16.03 13.32 6.76
CA ILE A 207 -15.58 12.57 7.93
C ILE A 207 -14.22 13.09 8.34
N THR A 208 -14.11 13.62 9.56
CA THR A 208 -12.86 14.19 10.09
C THR A 208 -12.48 13.55 11.41
N SER A 209 -11.18 13.40 11.62
CA SER A 209 -10.61 12.98 12.91
C SER A 209 -9.34 13.77 13.22
N ASN A 210 -9.24 14.25 14.46
CA ASN A 210 -8.03 14.80 15.05
C ASN A 210 -7.78 14.11 16.39
N SER A 211 -7.49 12.82 16.33
CA SER A 211 -7.42 11.94 17.48
C SER A 211 -6.53 10.74 17.16
N ASN A 212 -5.61 10.41 18.04
CA ASN A 212 -4.80 9.19 17.90
C ASN A 212 -5.69 7.96 17.97
N GLY A 213 -5.44 7.00 17.08
CA GLY A 213 -6.19 5.77 16.99
C GLY A 213 -7.65 5.96 16.57
N SER A 214 -7.94 6.98 15.76
CA SER A 214 -9.29 7.25 15.28
C SER A 214 -9.39 7.04 13.78
N ASN A 215 -9.57 5.77 13.38
CA ASN A 215 -9.83 5.42 11.99
C ASN A 215 -11.13 6.05 11.51
N ALA A 216 -11.15 6.60 10.30
CA ALA A 216 -12.33 7.34 9.84
C ALA A 216 -13.53 6.42 9.57
N VAL A 217 -13.32 5.34 8.82
CA VAL A 217 -14.35 4.33 8.51
C VAL A 217 -13.79 2.96 8.83
N PHE A 218 -14.44 2.23 9.71
CA PHE A 218 -13.96 0.95 10.21
C PHE A 218 -15.06 -0.11 10.16
N ALA A 219 -14.82 -1.20 9.42
CA ALA A 219 -15.71 -2.36 9.42
C ALA A 219 -15.02 -3.56 10.07
N THR A 220 -15.62 -4.18 11.07
CA THR A 220 -15.05 -5.37 11.70
C THR A 220 -16.09 -6.48 11.92
N GLY A 221 -15.64 -7.71 11.73
CA GLY A 221 -16.45 -8.90 11.86
C GLY A 221 -17.20 -9.30 10.58
N GLU A 222 -17.36 -10.61 10.40
CA GLU A 222 -18.00 -11.19 9.23
C GLU A 222 -19.42 -10.62 9.00
N GLY A 223 -19.71 -10.25 7.75
CA GLY A 223 -20.99 -9.66 7.35
C GLY A 223 -21.14 -8.17 7.64
N SER A 224 -20.20 -7.53 8.35
CA SER A 224 -20.18 -6.09 8.54
C SER A 224 -19.67 -5.41 7.27
N VAL A 225 -20.48 -4.53 6.67
CA VAL A 225 -20.20 -3.88 5.39
C VAL A 225 -20.42 -2.38 5.49
N ILE A 226 -19.44 -1.59 5.05
CA ILE A 226 -19.62 -0.14 4.92
C ILE A 226 -19.36 0.24 3.45
N ASN A 227 -20.34 0.86 2.82
CA ASN A 227 -20.24 1.44 1.49
C ASN A 227 -20.11 2.95 1.62
N VAL A 228 -19.09 3.55 1.02
CA VAL A 228 -18.78 4.98 1.10
C VAL A 228 -18.71 5.57 -0.30
N GLU A 229 -19.56 6.54 -0.61
CA GLU A 229 -19.62 7.15 -1.92
C GLU A 229 -19.58 8.68 -1.84
N ASN A 230 -18.86 9.34 -2.77
CA ASN A 230 -18.81 10.81 -2.91
C ASN A 230 -18.47 11.52 -1.58
N THR A 231 -17.51 10.99 -0.82
CA THR A 231 -17.24 11.40 0.56
C THR A 231 -15.79 11.90 0.70
N ASN A 232 -15.62 12.96 1.51
CA ASN A 232 -14.30 13.45 1.90
C ASN A 232 -13.93 12.92 3.28
N ILE A 233 -12.72 12.40 3.41
CA ILE A 233 -12.17 11.82 4.64
C ILE A 233 -10.86 12.51 4.97
N HIS A 234 -10.70 12.98 6.20
CA HIS A 234 -9.47 13.62 6.66
C HIS A 234 -9.14 13.20 8.09
N THR A 235 -8.05 12.46 8.27
CA THR A 235 -7.51 12.11 9.59
C THR A 235 -6.16 12.79 9.80
N LYS A 236 -5.91 13.31 11.02
CA LYS A 236 -4.75 14.16 11.29
C LYS A 236 -3.73 13.55 12.23
N SER A 237 -4.12 12.61 13.06
CA SER A 237 -3.27 12.06 14.11
C SER A 237 -2.79 10.65 13.79
N ASP A 238 -1.88 10.12 14.61
CA ASP A 238 -1.26 8.82 14.42
C ASP A 238 -2.26 7.66 14.53
N SER A 239 -1.97 6.55 13.87
CA SER A 239 -2.79 5.33 13.85
C SER A 239 -4.25 5.58 13.47
N SER A 240 -4.49 6.52 12.56
CA SER A 240 -5.81 7.00 12.15
C SER A 240 -5.99 6.87 10.64
N ARG A 241 -6.35 5.67 10.20
CA ARG A 241 -6.47 5.29 8.80
C ARG A 241 -7.71 5.90 8.14
N GLY A 242 -7.73 5.95 6.83
CA GLY A 242 -8.88 6.42 6.06
C GLY A 242 -10.01 5.39 6.04
N LEU A 243 -9.86 4.32 5.28
CA LEU A 243 -10.72 3.14 5.32
C LEU A 243 -9.96 2.01 5.99
N ASP A 244 -10.62 1.30 6.89
CA ASP A 244 -10.05 0.15 7.58
C ASP A 244 -11.04 -1.00 7.69
N ALA A 245 -10.54 -2.23 7.54
CA ALA A 245 -11.34 -3.45 7.66
C ALA A 245 -10.58 -4.57 8.36
N THR A 246 -11.22 -5.20 9.36
CA THR A 246 -10.63 -6.29 10.13
C THR A 246 -11.61 -7.45 10.31
N TYR A 247 -11.10 -8.62 10.67
CA TYR A 247 -11.91 -9.81 10.99
C TYR A 247 -13.03 -10.07 9.97
N LYS A 248 -12.66 -10.06 8.66
CA LYS A 248 -13.56 -10.27 7.51
C LYS A 248 -14.61 -9.17 7.30
N GLY A 249 -14.48 -8.03 7.96
CA GLY A 249 -15.24 -6.83 7.63
C GLY A 249 -14.95 -6.35 6.21
N THR A 250 -15.85 -5.60 5.62
CA THR A 250 -15.73 -5.09 4.25
C THR A 250 -16.01 -3.60 4.17
N VAL A 251 -15.12 -2.86 3.50
CA VAL A 251 -15.36 -1.45 3.16
C VAL A 251 -15.25 -1.27 1.65
N ASN A 252 -16.28 -0.72 1.03
CA ASN A 252 -16.31 -0.39 -0.38
C ASN A 252 -16.35 1.13 -0.55
N GLY A 253 -15.30 1.69 -1.16
CA GLY A 253 -15.17 3.12 -1.41
C GLY A 253 -15.32 3.47 -2.88
N LYS A 254 -16.08 4.52 -3.20
CA LYS A 254 -16.23 5.03 -4.56
C LYS A 254 -16.25 6.55 -4.58
N ASN A 255 -15.47 7.12 -5.51
CA ASN A 255 -15.37 8.56 -5.71
C ASN A 255 -15.02 9.32 -4.40
N LEU A 256 -13.90 8.93 -3.79
CA LEU A 256 -13.46 9.44 -2.49
C LEU A 256 -12.29 10.41 -2.61
N THR A 257 -12.22 11.35 -1.67
CA THR A 257 -10.98 12.06 -1.35
C THR A 257 -10.57 11.70 0.06
N ILE A 258 -9.43 11.03 0.24
CA ILE A 258 -8.91 10.61 1.53
C ILE A 258 -7.55 11.25 1.76
N THR A 259 -7.41 11.94 2.89
CA THR A 259 -6.15 12.51 3.35
C THR A 259 -5.85 12.02 4.76
N THR A 260 -4.67 11.47 4.99
CA THR A 260 -4.19 11.07 6.32
C THR A 260 -2.85 11.75 6.60
N GLU A 261 -2.68 12.35 7.79
CA GLU A 261 -1.49 13.13 8.13
C GLU A 261 -0.58 12.42 9.14
N GLY A 262 -1.14 11.61 10.02
CA GLY A 262 -0.44 10.94 11.11
C GLY A 262 0.46 9.79 10.68
N ALA A 263 1.38 9.39 11.55
CA ALA A 263 2.16 8.16 11.39
C ALA A 263 1.26 6.92 11.44
N HIS A 264 1.65 5.85 10.75
CA HIS A 264 0.91 4.57 10.69
C HIS A 264 -0.56 4.73 10.26
N SER A 265 -0.83 5.66 9.35
CA SER A 265 -2.16 6.07 8.93
C SER A 265 -2.31 5.95 7.42
N ALA A 266 -2.35 4.72 6.89
CA ALA A 266 -2.61 4.46 5.47
C ALA A 266 -4.00 4.98 5.05
N THR A 267 -4.17 5.33 3.77
CA THR A 267 -5.50 5.71 3.27
C THR A 267 -6.43 4.50 3.16
N LEU A 268 -5.91 3.35 2.72
CA LEU A 268 -6.62 2.08 2.64
C LEU A 268 -5.84 1.06 3.47
N ALA A 269 -6.44 0.54 4.52
CA ALA A 269 -5.82 -0.41 5.42
C ALA A 269 -6.70 -1.61 5.71
N THR A 270 -6.08 -2.78 5.81
CA THR A 270 -6.66 -3.92 6.50
C THR A 270 -5.72 -4.28 7.62
N ASP A 271 -6.27 -4.53 8.78
CA ASP A 271 -5.54 -5.04 9.92
C ASP A 271 -6.08 -6.43 10.29
N ARG A 272 -5.59 -7.04 11.30
CA ARG A 272 -5.84 -8.40 11.80
C ARG A 272 -7.15 -9.08 11.33
N GLY A 273 -7.06 -10.35 10.87
CA GLY A 273 -8.24 -11.18 10.56
C GLY A 273 -8.81 -10.99 9.15
N GLU A 274 -8.00 -10.55 8.19
CA GLU A 274 -8.28 -10.61 6.75
C GLU A 274 -9.50 -9.80 6.29
N GLY A 275 -9.51 -8.50 6.57
CA GLY A 275 -10.54 -7.60 6.05
C GLY A 275 -10.45 -7.42 4.52
N THR A 276 -11.49 -6.86 3.93
CA THR A 276 -11.57 -6.57 2.50
C THR A 276 -11.86 -5.09 2.25
N ILE A 277 -11.06 -4.46 1.40
CA ILE A 277 -11.33 -3.10 0.92
C ILE A 277 -11.36 -3.08 -0.61
N THR A 278 -12.36 -2.40 -1.16
CA THR A 278 -12.38 -1.97 -2.55
C THR A 278 -12.41 -0.46 -2.63
N ALA A 279 -11.60 0.14 -3.51
CA ALA A 279 -11.61 1.57 -3.77
C ALA A 279 -11.65 1.83 -5.27
N GLU A 280 -12.60 2.65 -5.71
CA GLU A 280 -12.77 3.03 -7.10
C GLU A 280 -12.82 4.56 -7.23
N ALA A 281 -12.09 5.11 -8.21
CA ALA A 281 -12.09 6.53 -8.53
C ALA A 281 -11.78 7.42 -7.30
N ALA A 282 -10.67 7.15 -6.60
CA ALA A 282 -10.32 7.86 -5.38
C ALA A 282 -9.04 8.68 -5.52
N LYS A 283 -8.99 9.81 -4.79
CA LYS A 283 -7.77 10.58 -4.53
C LYS A 283 -7.29 10.26 -3.10
N LEU A 284 -6.08 9.74 -3.00
CA LEU A 284 -5.52 9.17 -1.77
C LEU A 284 -4.21 9.90 -1.43
N THR A 285 -4.10 10.49 -0.25
CA THR A 285 -2.88 11.21 0.16
C THR A 285 -2.51 10.83 1.58
N THR A 286 -1.28 10.41 1.81
CA THR A 286 -0.71 10.21 3.14
C THR A 286 0.49 11.12 3.35
N SER A 287 0.73 11.56 4.60
CA SER A 287 1.87 12.42 4.94
C SER A 287 2.72 11.85 6.07
N GLY A 288 2.19 10.96 6.90
CA GLY A 288 2.87 10.41 8.06
C GLY A 288 3.96 9.38 7.73
N THR A 289 4.89 9.21 8.65
CA THR A 289 5.89 8.15 8.58
C THR A 289 5.22 6.77 8.69
N GLY A 290 5.66 5.81 7.86
CA GLY A 290 5.07 4.46 7.85
C GLY A 290 3.60 4.45 7.44
N SER A 291 3.17 5.42 6.63
CA SER A 291 1.81 5.58 6.14
C SER A 291 1.77 5.39 4.62
N PRO A 292 1.80 4.15 4.12
CA PRO A 292 1.68 3.89 2.69
C PRO A 292 0.29 4.30 2.18
N VAL A 293 0.13 4.41 0.86
CA VAL A 293 -1.21 4.58 0.28
C VAL A 293 -2.08 3.38 0.62
N ILE A 294 -1.51 2.16 0.51
CA ILE A 294 -2.22 0.90 0.76
C ILE A 294 -1.41 0.04 1.74
N TYR A 295 -2.01 -0.37 2.86
CA TYR A 295 -1.43 -1.34 3.81
C TYR A 295 -2.35 -2.55 3.94
N SER A 296 -1.88 -3.73 3.55
CA SER A 296 -2.71 -4.93 3.45
C SER A 296 -2.23 -6.08 4.34
N THR A 297 -3.01 -6.40 5.36
CA THR A 297 -3.05 -7.69 6.07
C THR A 297 -4.36 -8.44 5.77
N GLY A 298 -4.96 -8.18 4.61
CA GLY A 298 -6.18 -8.76 4.08
C GLY A 298 -6.19 -8.67 2.56
N ASN A 299 -7.29 -8.22 1.97
CA ASN A 299 -7.43 -8.11 0.52
C ASN A 299 -7.84 -6.69 0.14
N ILE A 300 -6.96 -5.96 -0.54
CA ILE A 300 -7.25 -4.60 -1.00
C ILE A 300 -7.21 -4.53 -2.52
N THR A 301 -8.29 -4.06 -3.11
CA THR A 301 -8.38 -3.77 -4.54
C THR A 301 -8.62 -2.29 -4.76
N ALA A 302 -7.76 -1.66 -5.54
CA ALA A 302 -7.90 -0.26 -5.92
C ALA A 302 -7.89 -0.12 -7.45
N ASN A 303 -8.87 0.59 -7.99
CA ASN A 303 -9.02 0.84 -9.41
C ASN A 303 -9.23 2.33 -9.68
N ASN A 304 -8.55 2.85 -10.71
CA ASN A 304 -8.67 4.25 -11.11
C ASN A 304 -8.43 5.24 -9.94
N VAL A 305 -7.37 4.98 -9.15
CA VAL A 305 -7.01 5.85 -8.03
C VAL A 305 -5.79 6.72 -8.35
N ASN A 306 -5.76 7.94 -7.78
CA ASN A 306 -4.60 8.80 -7.75
C ASN A 306 -4.07 8.85 -6.32
N GLY A 307 -2.92 8.22 -6.07
CA GLY A 307 -2.35 8.03 -4.74
C GLY A 307 -1.00 8.71 -4.56
N VAL A 308 -0.77 9.30 -3.38
CA VAL A 308 0.54 9.85 -3.00
C VAL A 308 0.84 9.50 -1.54
N ALA A 309 1.96 8.81 -1.30
CA ALA A 309 2.54 8.62 0.02
C ALA A 309 3.78 9.52 0.17
N ASN A 310 3.64 10.65 0.87
CA ASN A 310 4.71 11.65 0.98
C ASN A 310 5.89 11.19 1.86
N ASN A 311 5.70 10.18 2.69
CA ASN A 311 6.73 9.71 3.64
C ASN A 311 6.68 8.18 3.86
N SER A 312 6.29 7.45 2.83
CA SER A 312 6.21 5.98 2.86
C SER A 312 6.18 5.40 1.44
N GLU A 313 5.95 4.09 1.34
CA GLU A 313 5.82 3.30 0.12
C GLU A 313 4.47 3.52 -0.57
N ILE A 314 4.37 3.07 -1.83
CA ILE A 314 3.09 2.94 -2.55
C ILE A 314 2.18 1.97 -1.81
N GLY A 315 2.71 0.79 -1.50
CA GLY A 315 1.92 -0.27 -0.88
C GLY A 315 2.76 -1.27 -0.11
N VAL A 316 2.15 -1.82 0.93
CA VAL A 316 2.75 -2.83 1.80
C VAL A 316 1.80 -4.02 1.92
N VAL A 317 2.32 -5.23 1.72
CA VAL A 317 1.59 -6.48 1.93
C VAL A 317 2.28 -7.29 3.01
N GLU A 318 1.56 -7.64 4.06
CA GLU A 318 2.04 -8.50 5.12
C GLU A 318 1.34 -9.85 5.11
N GLY A 319 2.13 -10.94 5.17
CA GLY A 319 1.61 -12.31 5.23
C GLY A 319 0.93 -12.78 3.94
N LYS A 320 -0.03 -13.72 4.05
CA LYS A 320 -0.73 -14.34 2.91
C LYS A 320 -1.74 -13.44 2.18
N ASN A 321 -1.59 -12.16 2.27
CA ASN A 321 -2.56 -11.14 1.87
C ASN A 321 -2.27 -10.54 0.49
N SER A 322 -3.10 -9.60 0.04
CA SER A 322 -2.99 -9.13 -1.33
C SER A 322 -3.28 -7.64 -1.54
N ILE A 323 -2.58 -7.06 -2.53
CA ILE A 323 -2.94 -5.81 -3.18
C ILE A 323 -3.20 -6.08 -4.66
N THR A 324 -4.34 -5.63 -5.17
CA THR A 324 -4.63 -5.51 -6.60
C THR A 324 -4.80 -4.04 -6.95
N LEU A 325 -3.97 -3.53 -7.86
CA LEU A 325 -3.97 -2.13 -8.30
C LEU A 325 -4.11 -2.06 -9.81
N THR A 326 -5.13 -1.36 -10.31
CA THR A 326 -5.41 -1.27 -11.74
C THR A 326 -5.73 0.15 -12.17
N ASN A 327 -5.31 0.53 -13.38
CA ASN A 327 -5.64 1.80 -14.04
C ASN A 327 -5.37 3.05 -13.19
N SER A 328 -4.32 3.02 -12.39
CA SER A 328 -4.06 3.97 -11.32
C SER A 328 -2.74 4.71 -11.49
N ASN A 329 -2.62 5.87 -10.86
CA ASN A 329 -1.39 6.65 -10.79
C ASN A 329 -1.01 6.81 -9.31
N VAL A 330 0.07 6.14 -8.87
CA VAL A 330 0.45 6.14 -7.46
C VAL A 330 1.94 6.39 -7.28
N THR A 331 2.25 7.29 -6.35
CA THR A 331 3.62 7.71 -6.03
C THR A 331 3.95 7.47 -4.56
N GLY A 332 5.09 6.82 -4.28
CA GLY A 332 5.71 6.71 -2.96
C GLY A 332 7.02 7.50 -2.90
N TYR A 333 7.25 8.22 -1.80
CA TYR A 333 8.41 9.10 -1.69
C TYR A 333 9.54 8.57 -0.79
N LYS A 334 9.34 7.43 -0.13
CA LYS A 334 10.33 6.91 0.81
C LYS A 334 10.44 5.39 0.74
N ASP A 335 11.63 4.89 1.07
CA ASP A 335 12.00 3.50 1.16
C ASP A 335 11.81 2.74 -0.16
N ASN A 336 10.78 1.90 -0.30
CA ASN A 336 10.55 1.08 -1.49
C ASN A 336 9.30 1.53 -2.27
N GLY A 337 9.08 0.99 -3.46
CA GLY A 337 7.80 1.12 -4.14
C GLY A 337 6.74 0.24 -3.46
N PHE A 338 7.00 -1.06 -3.39
CA PHE A 338 6.19 -2.04 -2.68
C PHE A 338 7.06 -2.86 -1.71
N MET A 339 6.55 -3.13 -0.51
CA MET A 339 7.14 -4.05 0.44
C MET A 339 6.22 -5.25 0.65
N LEU A 340 6.73 -6.47 0.44
CA LEU A 340 6.05 -7.72 0.70
C LEU A 340 6.83 -8.47 1.78
N TYR A 341 6.23 -8.69 2.94
CA TYR A 341 6.99 -9.20 4.08
C TYR A 341 6.13 -9.97 5.08
N GLN A 342 6.78 -10.59 6.04
CA GLN A 342 6.14 -11.15 7.23
C GLN A 342 6.81 -10.57 8.47
N SER A 343 6.03 -9.93 9.33
CA SER A 343 6.48 -9.42 10.63
C SER A 343 6.39 -10.48 11.75
N PHE A 344 6.70 -10.07 12.95
CA PHE A 344 6.46 -10.85 14.17
C PHE A 344 5.16 -10.46 14.89
N SER A 345 4.43 -9.45 14.40
CA SER A 345 3.27 -8.90 15.10
C SER A 345 2.15 -9.92 15.32
N GLY A 346 2.05 -10.92 14.43
CA GLY A 346 0.92 -11.85 14.39
C GLY A 346 -0.36 -11.24 13.81
N ASP A 347 -0.27 -10.07 13.20
CA ASP A 347 -1.42 -9.39 12.59
C ASP A 347 -1.85 -10.04 11.27
N ALA A 348 -0.90 -10.66 10.56
CA ALA A 348 -1.14 -11.40 9.35
C ALA A 348 -0.71 -12.86 9.47
N GLU A 349 -1.53 -13.78 8.97
CA GLU A 349 -1.14 -15.18 8.85
C GLU A 349 -0.03 -15.36 7.81
N SER A 350 0.92 -16.24 8.11
CA SER A 350 2.01 -16.56 7.19
C SER A 350 1.49 -17.24 5.93
N GLY A 351 2.11 -16.91 4.79
CA GLY A 351 1.76 -17.51 3.51
C GLY A 351 2.30 -16.69 2.35
N ILE A 352 1.64 -16.75 1.19
CA ILE A 352 2.10 -16.09 -0.01
C ILE A 352 1.55 -14.67 -0.07
N ALA A 353 2.43 -13.67 0.04
CA ALA A 353 2.10 -12.27 -0.21
C ALA A 353 1.87 -12.04 -1.71
N ARG A 354 0.81 -11.32 -2.09
CA ARG A 354 0.45 -11.13 -3.50
C ARG A 354 0.34 -9.66 -3.89
N LEU A 355 1.02 -9.32 -4.97
CA LEU A 355 0.87 -8.04 -5.66
C LEU A 355 0.39 -8.29 -7.09
N LYS A 356 -0.72 -7.70 -7.47
CA LYS A 356 -1.14 -7.59 -8.87
C LYS A 356 -1.22 -6.11 -9.24
N ALA A 357 -0.45 -5.70 -10.27
CA ALA A 357 -0.48 -4.34 -10.81
C ALA A 357 -0.69 -4.38 -12.33
N GLU A 358 -1.72 -3.67 -12.83
CA GLU A 358 -2.09 -3.70 -14.23
C GLU A 358 -2.48 -2.31 -14.74
N ASN A 359 -1.84 -1.87 -15.83
CA ASN A 359 -2.12 -0.60 -16.52
C ASN A 359 -1.98 0.64 -15.61
N ASN A 360 -0.97 0.66 -14.73
CA ASN A 360 -0.75 1.77 -13.82
C ASN A 360 0.45 2.64 -14.23
N THR A 361 0.51 3.85 -13.71
CA THR A 361 1.74 4.63 -13.57
C THR A 361 2.18 4.57 -12.11
N LEU A 362 3.33 3.94 -11.85
CA LEU A 362 3.86 3.69 -10.51
C LEU A 362 5.20 4.39 -10.37
N THR A 363 5.29 5.35 -9.46
CA THR A 363 6.53 6.11 -9.22
C THR A 363 7.04 5.88 -7.81
N THR A 364 8.29 5.46 -7.65
CA THR A 364 8.96 5.48 -6.35
C THR A 364 10.13 6.44 -6.35
N HIS A 365 10.10 7.41 -5.44
CA HIS A 365 11.22 8.31 -5.15
C HIS A 365 12.11 7.79 -4.01
N GLY A 366 11.78 6.67 -3.41
CA GLY A 366 12.62 6.01 -2.42
C GLY A 366 13.94 5.52 -3.02
N THR A 367 14.93 5.28 -2.17
CA THR A 367 16.26 4.77 -2.57
C THR A 367 16.37 3.26 -2.46
N GLY A 368 15.32 2.58 -1.99
CA GLY A 368 15.21 1.13 -1.91
C GLY A 368 14.89 0.49 -3.27
N ALA A 369 14.21 -0.64 -3.26
CA ALA A 369 13.79 -1.33 -4.48
C ALA A 369 12.35 -0.94 -4.88
N PHE A 370 12.01 -1.09 -6.17
CA PHE A 370 10.59 -0.98 -6.56
C PHE A 370 9.75 -2.08 -5.91
N ILE A 371 10.23 -3.33 -5.89
CA ILE A 371 9.64 -4.43 -5.11
C ILE A 371 10.70 -4.97 -4.15
N TYR A 372 10.43 -4.89 -2.85
CA TYR A 372 11.23 -5.49 -1.79
C TYR A 372 10.50 -6.66 -1.16
N VAL A 373 11.14 -7.83 -1.10
CA VAL A 373 10.60 -9.05 -0.49
C VAL A 373 11.50 -9.50 0.65
N ASN A 374 10.91 -9.66 1.84
CA ASN A 374 11.63 -10.00 3.07
C ASN A 374 10.83 -10.98 3.92
N ASN A 375 11.50 -12.03 4.43
CA ASN A 375 10.94 -12.98 5.38
C ASN A 375 9.60 -13.60 4.93
N THR A 376 9.37 -13.76 3.62
CA THR A 376 8.12 -14.30 3.07
C THR A 376 8.31 -14.92 1.69
N THR A 377 7.33 -15.72 1.29
CA THR A 377 7.12 -16.09 -0.12
C THR A 377 6.15 -15.11 -0.75
N ALA A 378 6.46 -14.61 -1.95
CA ALA A 378 5.66 -13.61 -2.62
C ALA A 378 5.43 -13.94 -4.10
N GLU A 379 4.30 -13.49 -4.63
CA GLU A 379 3.98 -13.47 -6.05
C GLU A 379 3.67 -12.04 -6.48
N ALA A 380 4.35 -11.56 -7.52
CA ALA A 380 4.05 -10.29 -8.14
C ALA A 380 3.70 -10.50 -9.62
N ASN A 381 2.56 -9.99 -10.05
CA ASN A 381 2.10 -10.02 -11.43
C ASN A 381 2.01 -8.58 -11.96
N LEU A 382 2.84 -8.25 -12.94
CA LEU A 382 2.92 -6.93 -13.54
C LEU A 382 2.48 -6.99 -15.00
N THR A 383 1.54 -6.15 -15.39
CA THR A 383 1.03 -6.08 -16.77
C THR A 383 0.83 -4.64 -17.20
N GLY A 384 1.53 -4.22 -18.25
CA GLY A 384 1.30 -2.92 -18.91
C GLY A 384 1.50 -1.69 -18.05
N ASN A 385 2.30 -1.78 -16.98
CA ASN A 385 2.54 -0.63 -16.10
C ASN A 385 3.69 0.24 -16.61
N THR A 386 3.59 1.54 -16.39
CA THR A 386 4.72 2.46 -16.45
C THR A 386 5.35 2.55 -15.06
N ILE A 387 6.61 2.12 -14.93
CA ILE A 387 7.34 2.11 -13.66
C ILE A 387 8.45 3.17 -13.71
N LEU A 388 8.43 4.11 -12.77
CA LEU A 388 9.38 5.21 -12.68
C LEU A 388 10.15 5.14 -11.36
N MET A 389 11.48 5.06 -11.43
CA MET A 389 12.37 4.91 -10.28
C MET A 389 13.54 5.93 -10.35
N PRO A 390 13.28 7.24 -10.19
CA PRO A 390 14.31 8.26 -10.43
C PRO A 390 15.50 8.20 -9.47
N ASN A 391 15.33 7.61 -8.28
CA ASN A 391 16.36 7.61 -7.22
C ASN A 391 16.98 6.24 -6.94
N THR A 392 16.58 5.20 -7.66
CA THR A 392 17.13 3.84 -7.50
C THR A 392 17.22 3.13 -8.83
N THR A 393 18.18 2.23 -8.94
CA THR A 393 18.33 1.30 -10.06
C THR A 393 17.90 -0.12 -9.71
N ILE A 394 17.38 -0.35 -8.51
CA ILE A 394 16.98 -1.68 -8.04
C ILE A 394 15.49 -1.88 -8.31
N LEU A 395 15.19 -2.70 -9.31
CA LEU A 395 13.82 -3.07 -9.65
C LEU A 395 13.26 -4.06 -8.60
N VAL A 396 14.02 -5.09 -8.29
CA VAL A 396 13.63 -6.13 -7.33
C VAL A 396 14.75 -6.39 -6.36
N LYS A 397 14.43 -6.47 -5.10
CA LYS A 397 15.30 -6.96 -4.03
C LYS A 397 14.59 -8.05 -3.23
N ALA A 398 15.16 -9.26 -3.21
CA ALA A 398 14.76 -10.31 -2.28
C ALA A 398 15.88 -10.54 -1.27
N ALA A 399 15.68 -10.17 -0.02
CA ALA A 399 16.76 -10.22 0.96
C ALA A 399 16.24 -10.28 2.39
N ALA A 400 17.04 -10.87 3.26
CA ALA A 400 16.87 -10.79 4.70
C ALA A 400 17.01 -9.35 5.22
N ASP A 401 16.37 -9.09 6.34
CA ASP A 401 16.48 -7.86 7.09
C ASP A 401 16.51 -8.21 8.57
N SER A 402 17.39 -7.59 9.35
CA SER A 402 17.54 -7.86 10.77
C SER A 402 16.31 -7.55 11.62
N ARG A 403 15.34 -6.84 11.07
CA ARG A 403 14.09 -6.46 11.75
C ARG A 403 13.07 -7.60 11.82
N TRP A 404 13.08 -8.52 10.82
CA TRP A 404 12.02 -9.50 10.66
C TRP A 404 12.55 -10.90 10.41
N GLY A 405 11.90 -11.90 10.98
CA GLY A 405 12.25 -13.30 10.83
C GLY A 405 13.46 -13.73 11.63
N LYS A 406 13.74 -15.02 11.58
CA LYS A 406 14.92 -15.61 12.22
C LYS A 406 16.12 -15.47 11.29
N ASP A 407 17.22 -14.99 11.82
CA ASP A 407 18.46 -14.83 11.09
C ASP A 407 18.88 -16.11 10.35
N GLY A 408 19.22 -15.98 9.07
CA GLY A 408 19.53 -17.10 8.18
C GLY A 408 18.32 -17.87 7.62
N GLU A 409 17.08 -17.59 8.09
CA GLU A 409 15.84 -18.20 7.59
C GLU A 409 14.85 -17.15 7.02
N ASN A 410 15.14 -15.87 7.17
CA ASN A 410 14.28 -14.74 6.85
C ASN A 410 14.49 -14.16 5.45
N GLY A 411 14.92 -14.98 4.51
CA GLY A 411 15.04 -14.56 3.10
C GLY A 411 13.72 -14.21 2.45
N GLY A 412 13.79 -13.50 1.32
CA GLY A 412 12.66 -13.25 0.44
C GLY A 412 12.61 -14.28 -0.69
N HIS A 413 11.42 -14.81 -1.00
CA HIS A 413 11.22 -15.77 -2.09
C HIS A 413 10.17 -15.25 -3.05
N LEU A 414 10.60 -14.69 -4.20
CA LEU A 414 9.70 -14.02 -5.14
C LEU A 414 9.50 -14.84 -6.41
N THR A 415 8.25 -14.97 -6.84
CA THR A 415 7.88 -15.26 -8.23
C THR A 415 7.35 -13.99 -8.87
N LEU A 416 8.12 -13.40 -9.81
CA LEU A 416 7.70 -12.24 -10.59
C LEU A 416 7.28 -12.67 -11.98
N ARG A 417 6.03 -12.38 -12.35
CA ARG A 417 5.50 -12.58 -13.69
C ARG A 417 5.27 -11.24 -14.37
N ALA A 418 5.92 -11.03 -15.49
CA ALA A 418 5.78 -9.86 -16.35
C ALA A 418 5.09 -10.24 -17.66
N SER A 419 4.01 -9.57 -18.01
CA SER A 419 3.26 -9.81 -19.23
C SER A 419 2.99 -8.48 -19.94
N ASN A 420 3.46 -8.33 -21.19
CA ASN A 420 3.37 -7.03 -21.89
C ASN A 420 3.89 -5.89 -21.00
N GLN A 421 5.05 -6.09 -20.36
CA GLN A 421 5.58 -5.21 -19.31
C GLN A 421 7.03 -4.82 -19.63
N GLU A 422 7.27 -3.53 -19.68
CA GLU A 422 8.61 -2.97 -19.71
C GLU A 422 9.18 -2.91 -18.29
N LEU A 423 10.36 -3.50 -18.08
CA LEU A 423 11.08 -3.52 -16.82
C LEU A 423 12.44 -2.84 -17.02
N SER A 424 12.79 -1.94 -16.11
CA SER A 424 14.11 -1.29 -16.10
C SER A 424 14.67 -1.28 -14.69
N GLY A 425 15.91 -1.79 -14.54
CA GLY A 425 16.61 -1.86 -13.26
C GLY A 425 17.12 -3.26 -12.92
N ASN A 426 17.92 -3.33 -11.88
CA ASN A 426 18.60 -4.55 -11.46
C ASN A 426 17.72 -5.43 -10.57
N ILE A 427 17.93 -6.73 -10.68
CA ILE A 427 17.26 -7.76 -9.87
C ILE A 427 18.34 -8.37 -8.97
N VAL A 428 18.19 -8.22 -7.66
CA VAL A 428 19.18 -8.63 -6.67
C VAL A 428 18.58 -9.51 -5.58
N ALA A 429 19.37 -10.47 -5.10
CA ALA A 429 18.98 -11.31 -3.97
C ALA A 429 20.21 -11.66 -3.12
N ASP A 430 20.00 -11.92 -1.85
CA ASP A 430 21.01 -12.42 -0.94
C ASP A 430 21.15 -13.96 -0.96
N SER A 431 22.08 -14.48 -0.17
CA SER A 431 22.48 -15.90 -0.18
C SER A 431 21.42 -16.87 0.36
N ILE A 432 20.34 -16.38 0.93
CA ILE A 432 19.21 -17.20 1.45
C ILE A 432 17.91 -16.94 0.67
N SER A 433 17.90 -16.00 -0.25
CA SER A 433 16.72 -15.57 -1.00
C SER A 433 16.70 -16.11 -2.43
N THR A 434 15.49 -16.24 -3.00
CA THR A 434 15.30 -16.76 -4.36
C THR A 434 14.38 -15.87 -5.18
N ILE A 435 14.65 -15.81 -6.50
CA ILE A 435 13.78 -15.10 -7.45
C ILE A 435 13.53 -16.00 -8.66
N ALA A 436 12.26 -16.22 -8.99
CA ALA A 436 11.82 -16.77 -10.25
C ALA A 436 11.21 -15.64 -11.10
N LEU A 437 11.81 -15.34 -12.24
CA LEU A 437 11.32 -14.36 -13.20
C LEU A 437 10.73 -15.07 -14.42
N ASP A 438 9.47 -14.75 -14.75
CA ASP A 438 8.76 -15.25 -15.92
C ASP A 438 8.31 -14.06 -16.77
N MET A 439 8.89 -13.92 -17.98
CA MET A 439 8.63 -12.81 -18.89
C MET A 439 7.93 -13.32 -20.14
N ALA A 440 6.74 -12.81 -20.40
CA ALA A 440 5.89 -13.25 -21.51
C ALA A 440 5.22 -12.07 -22.24
N ASN A 441 4.65 -12.38 -23.39
CA ASN A 441 3.81 -11.47 -24.17
C ASN A 441 4.50 -10.13 -24.51
N GLY A 442 5.72 -10.21 -25.03
CA GLY A 442 6.48 -9.05 -25.47
C GLY A 442 7.06 -8.21 -24.33
N SER A 443 7.24 -8.79 -23.15
CA SER A 443 7.88 -8.10 -22.04
C SER A 443 9.36 -7.83 -22.29
N SER A 444 9.89 -6.76 -21.71
CA SER A 444 11.32 -6.43 -21.81
C SER A 444 11.94 -6.15 -20.44
N LEU A 445 13.21 -6.53 -20.29
CA LEU A 445 14.04 -6.16 -19.15
C LEU A 445 15.31 -5.48 -19.64
N VAL A 446 15.59 -4.29 -19.11
CA VAL A 446 16.88 -3.61 -19.23
C VAL A 446 17.50 -3.55 -17.85
N GLY A 447 18.46 -4.45 -17.56
CA GLY A 447 19.01 -4.58 -16.20
C GLY A 447 19.95 -5.77 -16.04
N ALA A 448 20.72 -5.76 -14.97
CA ALA A 448 21.51 -6.91 -14.54
C ALA A 448 20.69 -7.79 -13.58
N ILE A 449 20.91 -9.09 -13.65
CA ILE A 449 20.31 -10.06 -12.74
C ILE A 449 21.42 -10.67 -11.88
N ASN A 450 21.29 -10.51 -10.53
CA ASN A 450 22.22 -11.09 -9.55
C ASN A 450 23.69 -10.81 -9.89
N ASN A 451 24.00 -9.55 -10.20
CA ASN A 451 25.32 -9.15 -10.72
C ASN A 451 26.47 -9.44 -9.75
N ASP A 452 26.21 -9.48 -8.46
CA ASP A 452 27.20 -9.83 -7.42
C ASP A 452 27.31 -11.35 -7.18
N ASN A 453 26.49 -12.14 -7.88
CA ASN A 453 26.42 -13.60 -7.74
C ASN A 453 26.20 -14.07 -6.28
N THR A 454 25.37 -13.35 -5.55
CA THR A 454 25.08 -13.62 -4.12
C THR A 454 23.80 -14.41 -3.88
N ALA A 455 22.86 -14.40 -4.82
CA ALA A 455 21.57 -15.04 -4.65
C ALA A 455 21.69 -16.56 -4.40
N LYS A 456 20.84 -17.07 -3.50
CA LYS A 456 20.69 -18.53 -3.36
C LYS A 456 20.26 -19.17 -4.68
N GLU A 457 19.31 -18.56 -5.36
CA GLU A 457 18.83 -19.02 -6.65
C GLU A 457 18.11 -17.90 -7.42
N VAL A 458 18.45 -17.72 -8.69
CA VAL A 458 17.63 -16.94 -9.62
C VAL A 458 17.36 -17.79 -10.86
N THR A 459 16.09 -17.93 -11.23
CA THR A 459 15.67 -18.61 -12.45
C THR A 459 14.97 -17.63 -13.39
N LEU A 460 15.19 -17.78 -14.70
CA LEU A 460 14.57 -16.95 -15.73
C LEU A 460 13.86 -17.81 -16.77
N LYS A 461 12.59 -17.49 -17.01
CA LYS A 461 11.86 -17.93 -18.21
C LYS A 461 11.62 -16.72 -19.11
N LEU A 462 11.85 -16.91 -20.41
CA LEU A 462 11.71 -15.86 -21.41
C LEU A 462 10.93 -16.42 -22.60
N SER A 463 9.77 -15.84 -22.90
CA SER A 463 9.03 -16.16 -24.10
C SER A 463 9.76 -15.69 -25.34
N LYS A 464 9.42 -16.21 -26.51
CA LYS A 464 10.11 -15.93 -27.76
C LYS A 464 10.07 -14.44 -28.15
N ASP A 465 9.02 -13.75 -27.78
CA ASP A 465 8.76 -12.34 -28.10
C ASP A 465 9.22 -11.37 -27.00
N SER A 466 9.70 -11.90 -25.88
CA SER A 466 10.23 -11.10 -24.77
C SER A 466 11.74 -10.91 -24.89
N THR A 467 12.27 -9.80 -24.38
CA THR A 467 13.69 -9.43 -24.54
C THR A 467 14.37 -9.13 -23.23
N TRP A 468 15.66 -9.41 -23.16
CA TRP A 468 16.51 -9.02 -22.03
C TRP A 468 17.80 -8.37 -22.53
N THR A 469 18.02 -7.11 -22.12
CA THR A 469 19.26 -6.35 -22.37
C THR A 469 20.04 -6.20 -21.08
N LEU A 470 21.24 -6.76 -21.03
CA LEU A 470 22.08 -6.71 -19.85
C LEU A 470 22.70 -5.31 -19.68
N THR A 471 22.76 -4.85 -18.43
CA THR A 471 23.47 -3.62 -18.02
C THR A 471 24.64 -3.91 -17.07
N GLY A 472 24.91 -5.17 -16.79
CA GLY A 472 26.01 -5.68 -15.98
C GLY A 472 26.14 -7.20 -16.13
N ASP A 473 27.26 -7.77 -15.69
CA ASP A 473 27.42 -9.21 -15.61
C ASP A 473 26.25 -9.82 -14.83
N SER A 474 25.72 -10.93 -15.30
CA SER A 474 24.51 -11.53 -14.76
C SER A 474 24.67 -13.02 -14.54
N TYR A 475 24.15 -13.48 -13.40
CA TYR A 475 24.28 -14.86 -12.94
C TYR A 475 22.90 -15.44 -12.64
N VAL A 476 22.53 -16.50 -13.35
CA VAL A 476 21.27 -17.23 -13.13
C VAL A 476 21.55 -18.71 -12.95
N LYS A 477 20.77 -19.38 -12.10
CA LYS A 477 20.89 -20.83 -11.93
C LYS A 477 20.38 -21.54 -13.16
N SER A 478 19.20 -21.16 -13.67
CA SER A 478 18.64 -21.73 -14.89
C SER A 478 18.04 -20.65 -15.79
N LEU A 479 18.10 -20.91 -17.10
CA LEU A 479 17.51 -20.10 -18.15
C LEU A 479 16.68 -20.99 -19.07
N THR A 480 15.37 -20.76 -19.14
CA THR A 480 14.49 -21.33 -20.14
C THR A 480 14.11 -20.23 -21.12
N ASN A 481 14.63 -20.29 -22.36
CA ASN A 481 14.32 -19.34 -23.41
C ASN A 481 13.60 -20.04 -24.56
N GLU A 482 12.41 -19.55 -24.93
CA GLU A 482 11.64 -20.09 -26.06
C GLU A 482 12.28 -19.71 -27.42
N ASP A 483 13.08 -18.63 -27.47
CA ASP A 483 13.95 -18.37 -28.62
C ASP A 483 15.21 -19.22 -28.48
N THR A 484 15.24 -20.36 -29.17
CA THR A 484 16.36 -21.31 -29.14
C THR A 484 17.67 -20.72 -29.70
N THR A 485 17.61 -19.60 -30.43
CA THR A 485 18.78 -18.88 -30.94
C THR A 485 19.35 -17.90 -29.93
N ASN A 486 18.59 -17.59 -28.86
CA ASN A 486 18.87 -16.55 -27.85
C ASN A 486 19.06 -15.15 -28.45
N SER A 487 18.53 -14.88 -29.64
CA SER A 487 18.64 -13.56 -30.29
C SER A 487 17.89 -12.45 -29.53
N ASN A 488 16.97 -12.82 -28.66
CA ASN A 488 16.22 -11.95 -27.76
C ASN A 488 16.95 -11.61 -26.45
N ILE A 489 18.21 -12.10 -26.27
CA ILE A 489 19.07 -11.76 -25.13
C ILE A 489 20.25 -10.93 -25.66
N HIS A 490 20.30 -9.66 -25.30
CA HIS A 490 21.32 -8.70 -25.72
C HIS A 490 22.37 -8.55 -24.63
N LEU A 491 23.53 -9.21 -24.80
CA LEU A 491 24.60 -9.21 -23.80
C LEU A 491 25.22 -7.83 -23.58
N ASN A 492 25.22 -6.97 -24.61
CA ASN A 492 25.71 -5.58 -24.52
C ASN A 492 27.14 -5.46 -23.96
N GLY A 493 27.99 -6.47 -24.24
CA GLY A 493 29.39 -6.55 -23.76
C GLY A 493 29.57 -7.17 -22.37
N TYR A 494 28.51 -7.52 -21.69
CA TYR A 494 28.52 -8.18 -20.37
C TYR A 494 28.46 -9.70 -20.50
N LYS A 495 28.68 -10.39 -19.38
CA LYS A 495 28.65 -11.86 -19.31
C LYS A 495 27.29 -12.32 -18.76
N LEU A 496 26.77 -13.38 -19.39
CA LEU A 496 25.69 -14.17 -18.84
C LEU A 496 26.20 -15.54 -18.42
N VAL A 497 26.13 -15.88 -17.17
CA VAL A 497 26.53 -17.18 -16.63
C VAL A 497 25.25 -17.93 -16.20
N VAL A 498 25.08 -19.15 -16.77
CA VAL A 498 23.98 -20.07 -16.42
C VAL A 498 24.61 -21.28 -15.78
N ALA A 499 24.27 -21.55 -14.48
CA ALA A 499 24.96 -22.56 -13.69
C ALA A 499 24.57 -24.01 -14.06
N ASP A 500 23.34 -24.22 -14.53
CA ASP A 500 22.80 -25.56 -14.88
C ASP A 500 23.08 -25.99 -16.35
N LYS A 501 24.13 -25.43 -16.99
CA LYS A 501 24.59 -25.83 -18.36
C LYS A 501 25.82 -26.67 -18.31
#